data_21f15ead991edc9449cd84d384dcaed8
#
_entry.id   21f15ead991edc9449cd84d384dcaed8
#
_cell.length_a   1.000
_cell.length_b   1.000
_cell.length_c   1.000
_cell.angle_alpha   90.00
_cell.angle_beta   90.00
_cell.angle_gamma   90.00
#
_symmetry.space_group_name_H-M   'P 1'
#
loop_
_entity.id
_entity.type
_entity.pdbx_description
1 polymer ?
#
loop_
_entity_poly.entity_id
_entity_poly.type
_entity_poly.pdbx_seq_one_letter_code
_entity_poly.pdbx_strand_id
1 'polypeptide(L)'
;CKMVVQPLKNGGSVKIAFVGLTTTDTAVKTRSENIRGIDFVNPVDAARVQVATGLKKEGKVDMVVLLMHIGTDMSNPDVIEEENAKRLPWIEGVDAIISGHSHKVVLAEVNHLPIIQAGVNGTHLGKLNFEVKQDAGKYTIQYIGGDTIRVAGKGNSVIDSLVNKEMDKYGFEEVLTMAENDLIHDRNINKKDYTTVGAYVTASYADTFRKYSQISKKYGKQSVVGVNHYGGLRASILKGEVTKLRAGNVLPFQGHLLAFHFSGKELKKLLADGRINKNGFLQTSHLAIGLASDGVTVTSVTDLVTGKKIKDTDKCIVVLDSFITDGGDGYDAGLFQKPIKEFNDLNLEPTVVFIDYLRNLGGTVSVGKAPLPEVVIEKVR
;
A
#
# COMPACT_ATOMS: atom_id res chain seq x y z
N CYS A 1 -13.87 1.21 -21.82
CA CYS A 1 -14.56 -0.06 -22.07
C CYS A 1 -13.84 -0.86 -23.17
N LYS A 2 -13.68 -2.16 -22.98
CA LYS A 2 -13.10 -3.10 -23.95
C LYS A 2 -14.15 -4.14 -24.30
N MET A 3 -14.44 -4.34 -25.58
CA MET A 3 -15.32 -5.43 -26.05
C MET A 3 -14.49 -6.63 -26.49
N VAL A 4 -14.97 -7.82 -26.14
CA VAL A 4 -14.41 -9.12 -26.52
C VAL A 4 -15.52 -9.96 -27.13
N VAL A 5 -15.23 -10.64 -28.24
CA VAL A 5 -16.12 -11.59 -28.88
C VAL A 5 -15.63 -12.99 -28.54
N GLN A 6 -16.45 -13.75 -27.80
CA GLN A 6 -16.14 -15.11 -27.39
C GLN A 6 -16.90 -16.10 -28.24
N PRO A 7 -16.23 -16.91 -29.09
CA PRO A 7 -16.87 -17.99 -29.82
C PRO A 7 -17.46 -19.03 -28.86
N LEU A 8 -18.64 -19.58 -29.23
CA LEU A 8 -19.28 -20.66 -28.49
C LEU A 8 -18.99 -22.01 -29.16
N LYS A 9 -18.92 -23.08 -28.37
CA LYS A 9 -18.63 -24.44 -28.88
C LYS A 9 -19.63 -24.94 -29.91
N ASN A 10 -20.88 -24.52 -29.80
CA ASN A 10 -21.99 -24.94 -30.67
C ASN A 10 -22.25 -23.97 -31.84
N GLY A 11 -21.30 -23.10 -32.14
CA GLY A 11 -21.43 -22.03 -33.12
C GLY A 11 -22.01 -20.74 -32.54
N GLY A 12 -21.83 -19.64 -33.28
CA GLY A 12 -22.17 -18.30 -32.76
C GLY A 12 -21.10 -17.70 -31.83
N SER A 13 -21.42 -16.57 -31.24
CA SER A 13 -20.49 -15.89 -30.31
C SER A 13 -21.24 -14.97 -29.35
N VAL A 14 -20.67 -14.80 -28.16
CA VAL A 14 -21.12 -13.86 -27.13
C VAL A 14 -20.18 -12.64 -27.12
N LYS A 15 -20.77 -11.46 -27.11
CA LYS A 15 -20.05 -10.18 -27.00
C LYS A 15 -20.04 -9.74 -25.54
N ILE A 16 -18.86 -9.61 -24.99
CA ILE A 16 -18.63 -9.24 -23.58
C ILE A 16 -18.00 -7.86 -23.52
N ALA A 17 -18.57 -6.93 -22.76
CA ALA A 17 -17.97 -5.65 -22.45
C ALA A 17 -17.30 -5.67 -21.08
N PHE A 18 -16.04 -5.32 -21.03
CA PHE A 18 -15.32 -5.04 -19.79
C PHE A 18 -15.27 -3.54 -19.56
N VAL A 19 -15.86 -3.06 -18.47
CA VAL A 19 -15.88 -1.66 -18.06
C VAL A 19 -14.89 -1.48 -16.93
N GLY A 20 -13.80 -0.72 -17.18
CA GLY A 20 -12.78 -0.44 -16.18
C GLY A 20 -13.21 0.66 -15.21
N LEU A 21 -13.03 0.42 -13.91
CA LEU A 21 -13.27 1.38 -12.83
C LEU A 21 -12.07 1.41 -11.88
N THR A 22 -11.83 2.56 -11.24
CA THR A 22 -10.80 2.69 -10.21
C THR A 22 -11.36 3.38 -8.98
N THR A 23 -10.68 3.20 -7.84
CA THR A 23 -11.00 3.87 -6.58
C THR A 23 -10.75 5.38 -6.66
N THR A 24 -11.63 6.18 -6.08
CA THR A 24 -11.41 7.62 -5.89
C THR A 24 -10.30 7.92 -4.88
N ASP A 25 -9.94 6.94 -4.04
CA ASP A 25 -8.82 7.04 -3.11
C ASP A 25 -7.47 7.23 -3.83
N THR A 26 -7.40 6.91 -5.13
CA THR A 26 -6.20 7.15 -5.95
C THR A 26 -5.77 8.61 -5.87
N ALA A 27 -6.71 9.55 -5.74
CA ALA A 27 -6.42 10.98 -5.61
C ALA A 27 -5.52 11.33 -4.41
N VAL A 28 -5.54 10.51 -3.34
CA VAL A 28 -4.77 10.74 -2.11
C VAL A 28 -3.77 9.61 -1.80
N LYS A 29 -3.82 8.50 -2.56
CA LYS A 29 -2.96 7.31 -2.34
C LYS A 29 -1.86 7.16 -3.38
N THR A 30 -1.72 8.11 -4.30
CA THR A 30 -0.61 8.19 -5.25
C THR A 30 0.04 9.57 -5.16
N ARG A 31 1.20 9.72 -5.79
CA ARG A 31 1.89 11.00 -5.83
C ARG A 31 1.09 12.01 -6.62
N SER A 32 1.02 13.25 -6.12
CA SER A 32 0.30 14.35 -6.76
C SER A 32 0.78 14.64 -8.18
N GLU A 33 2.08 14.45 -8.45
CA GLU A 33 2.66 14.62 -9.79
C GLU A 33 2.12 13.62 -10.82
N ASN A 34 1.81 12.37 -10.40
CA ASN A 34 1.32 11.30 -11.27
C ASN A 34 -0.16 11.47 -11.66
N ILE A 35 -0.89 12.29 -10.94
CA ILE A 35 -2.33 12.52 -11.15
C ILE A 35 -2.65 13.96 -11.57
N ARG A 36 -1.63 14.75 -11.86
CA ARG A 36 -1.82 16.15 -12.29
C ARG A 36 -2.72 16.25 -13.52
N GLY A 37 -3.85 16.94 -13.40
CA GLY A 37 -4.83 17.09 -14.46
C GLY A 37 -5.75 15.89 -14.66
N ILE A 38 -5.81 14.97 -13.68
CA ILE A 38 -6.72 13.82 -13.66
C ILE A 38 -7.74 14.02 -12.55
N ASP A 39 -9.01 13.92 -12.90
CA ASP A 39 -10.12 13.93 -11.94
C ASP A 39 -10.65 12.50 -11.74
N PHE A 40 -10.80 12.09 -10.48
CA PHE A 40 -11.37 10.80 -10.11
C PHE A 40 -12.86 10.99 -9.81
N VAL A 41 -13.70 10.45 -10.70
CA VAL A 41 -15.15 10.57 -10.59
C VAL A 41 -15.74 9.39 -9.81
N ASN A 42 -16.97 9.58 -9.29
CA ASN A 42 -17.69 8.51 -8.59
C ASN A 42 -17.83 7.26 -9.49
N PRO A 43 -17.39 6.06 -9.02
CA PRO A 43 -17.38 4.84 -9.84
C PRO A 43 -18.79 4.36 -10.21
N VAL A 44 -19.80 4.62 -9.38
CA VAL A 44 -21.20 4.27 -9.68
C VAL A 44 -21.73 5.12 -10.83
N ASP A 45 -21.43 6.43 -10.84
CA ASP A 45 -21.87 7.31 -11.90
C ASP A 45 -21.13 6.98 -13.21
N ALA A 46 -19.83 6.73 -13.14
CA ALA A 46 -19.04 6.29 -14.29
C ALA A 46 -19.57 4.97 -14.88
N ALA A 47 -19.88 3.97 -14.04
CA ALA A 47 -20.46 2.72 -14.50
C ALA A 47 -21.85 2.92 -15.12
N ARG A 48 -22.73 3.70 -14.48
CA ARG A 48 -24.06 4.01 -15.02
C ARG A 48 -24.00 4.66 -16.39
N VAL A 49 -23.13 5.64 -16.58
CA VAL A 49 -22.95 6.29 -17.90
C VAL A 49 -22.55 5.26 -18.95
N GLN A 50 -21.58 4.39 -18.67
CA GLN A 50 -21.12 3.36 -19.61
C GLN A 50 -22.20 2.32 -19.93
N VAL A 51 -22.96 1.87 -18.94
CA VAL A 51 -24.04 0.89 -19.11
C VAL A 51 -25.30 1.53 -19.71
N ALA A 52 -25.66 2.75 -19.27
CA ALA A 52 -26.83 3.48 -19.74
C ALA A 52 -26.70 4.00 -21.18
N THR A 53 -25.46 4.20 -21.69
CA THR A 53 -25.23 4.48 -23.12
C THR A 53 -25.54 3.29 -24.03
N GLY A 54 -26.21 2.28 -23.48
CA GLY A 54 -26.90 1.27 -24.27
C GLY A 54 -26.09 0.08 -24.66
N LEU A 55 -24.97 -0.21 -23.96
CA LEU A 55 -24.16 -1.41 -24.29
C LEU A 55 -25.05 -2.65 -24.45
N LYS A 56 -25.96 -2.89 -23.51
CA LYS A 56 -26.84 -4.05 -23.52
C LYS A 56 -28.22 -3.76 -24.16
N LYS A 57 -28.79 -2.55 -23.89
CA LYS A 57 -30.11 -2.14 -24.41
C LYS A 57 -30.12 -1.99 -25.93
N GLU A 58 -29.03 -1.57 -26.54
CA GLU A 58 -28.92 -1.43 -28.01
C GLU A 58 -28.44 -2.73 -28.69
N GLY A 59 -28.34 -3.84 -27.95
CA GLY A 59 -27.86 -5.14 -28.48
C GLY A 59 -26.41 -5.12 -28.92
N LYS A 60 -25.61 -4.16 -28.44
CA LYS A 60 -24.19 -4.05 -28.76
C LYS A 60 -23.37 -5.15 -28.09
N VAL A 61 -23.78 -5.58 -26.89
CA VAL A 61 -23.13 -6.66 -26.12
C VAL A 61 -24.19 -7.53 -25.43
N ASP A 62 -23.79 -8.77 -25.15
CA ASP A 62 -24.62 -9.75 -24.46
C ASP A 62 -24.33 -9.80 -22.96
N MET A 63 -23.10 -9.39 -22.55
CA MET A 63 -22.64 -9.42 -21.16
C MET A 63 -21.82 -8.16 -20.82
N VAL A 64 -21.99 -7.64 -19.61
CA VAL A 64 -21.20 -6.52 -19.05
C VAL A 64 -20.51 -6.97 -17.77
N VAL A 65 -19.18 -6.86 -17.73
CA VAL A 65 -18.34 -7.15 -16.57
C VAL A 65 -17.68 -5.87 -16.10
N LEU A 66 -17.87 -5.50 -14.83
CA LEU A 66 -17.09 -4.44 -14.22
C LEU A 66 -15.73 -5.01 -13.79
N LEU A 67 -14.65 -4.46 -14.33
CA LEU A 67 -13.29 -4.76 -13.94
C LEU A 67 -12.77 -3.59 -13.12
N MET A 68 -12.72 -3.75 -11.80
CA MET A 68 -12.48 -2.62 -10.91
C MET A 68 -11.26 -2.79 -10.01
N HIS A 69 -10.52 -1.71 -9.80
CA HIS A 69 -9.52 -1.60 -8.74
C HIS A 69 -10.14 -0.90 -7.52
N ILE A 70 -11.10 -1.58 -6.88
CA ILE A 70 -11.86 -1.15 -5.70
C ILE A 70 -11.92 -2.35 -4.76
N GLY A 71 -11.68 -2.13 -3.45
CA GLY A 71 -11.56 -3.17 -2.44
C GLY A 71 -12.86 -3.92 -2.18
N THR A 72 -12.74 -5.23 -1.94
CA THR A 72 -13.85 -6.10 -1.50
C THR A 72 -13.42 -6.95 -0.30
N ASP A 73 -14.37 -7.22 0.61
CA ASP A 73 -14.16 -7.97 1.84
C ASP A 73 -15.41 -8.77 2.21
N MET A 74 -15.28 -10.08 2.41
CA MET A 74 -16.36 -10.97 2.84
C MET A 74 -16.88 -10.65 4.26
N SER A 75 -16.07 -10.02 5.09
CA SER A 75 -16.50 -9.58 6.43
C SER A 75 -17.35 -8.29 6.44
N ASN A 76 -17.38 -7.57 5.29
CA ASN A 76 -18.20 -6.39 5.11
C ASN A 76 -19.60 -6.81 4.62
N PRO A 77 -20.70 -6.40 5.26
CA PRO A 77 -22.07 -6.70 4.81
C PRO A 77 -22.36 -6.28 3.37
N ASP A 78 -21.76 -5.21 2.90
CA ASP A 78 -21.91 -4.72 1.53
C ASP A 78 -20.92 -5.37 0.54
N VAL A 79 -19.99 -6.18 1.02
CA VAL A 79 -18.85 -6.78 0.30
C VAL A 79 -17.90 -5.74 -0.29
N ILE A 80 -18.39 -4.66 -0.87
CA ILE A 80 -17.57 -3.56 -1.40
C ILE A 80 -17.18 -2.62 -0.26
N GLU A 81 -15.88 -2.38 -0.08
CA GLU A 81 -15.35 -1.61 1.05
C GLU A 81 -15.60 -0.10 0.93
N GLU A 82 -15.57 0.44 -0.30
CA GLU A 82 -15.70 1.88 -0.53
C GLU A 82 -17.16 2.32 -0.59
N GLU A 83 -17.53 3.30 0.26
CA GLU A 83 -18.91 3.79 0.40
C GLU A 83 -19.51 4.27 -0.93
N ASN A 84 -18.72 5.00 -1.73
CA ASN A 84 -19.14 5.54 -3.02
C ASN A 84 -19.26 4.48 -4.12
N ALA A 85 -18.87 3.24 -3.86
CA ALA A 85 -18.93 2.12 -4.81
C ALA A 85 -19.97 1.05 -4.43
N LYS A 86 -20.51 1.07 -3.22
CA LYS A 86 -21.44 0.06 -2.70
C LYS A 86 -22.69 -0.19 -3.56
N ARG A 87 -23.05 0.77 -4.40
CA ARG A 87 -24.22 0.66 -5.30
C ARG A 87 -23.89 0.02 -6.65
N LEU A 88 -22.65 -0.35 -6.93
CA LEU A 88 -22.27 -1.02 -8.18
C LEU A 88 -23.08 -2.31 -8.44
N PRO A 89 -23.33 -3.21 -7.45
CA PRO A 89 -24.10 -4.42 -7.68
C PRO A 89 -25.58 -4.20 -8.02
N TRP A 90 -26.09 -2.98 -7.85
CA TRP A 90 -27.49 -2.62 -8.17
C TRP A 90 -27.64 -1.91 -9.52
N ILE A 91 -26.58 -1.84 -10.34
CA ILE A 91 -26.68 -1.25 -11.67
C ILE A 91 -27.27 -2.30 -12.62
N GLU A 92 -28.47 -2.02 -13.11
CA GLU A 92 -29.14 -2.89 -14.09
C GLU A 92 -28.29 -3.08 -15.34
N GLY A 93 -28.14 -4.30 -15.81
CA GLY A 93 -27.36 -4.65 -16.99
C GLY A 93 -25.91 -5.03 -16.72
N VAL A 94 -25.44 -4.97 -15.47
CA VAL A 94 -24.15 -5.57 -15.05
C VAL A 94 -24.36 -7.05 -14.75
N ASP A 95 -23.44 -7.91 -15.19
CA ASP A 95 -23.54 -9.38 -15.04
C ASP A 95 -22.47 -9.96 -14.11
N ALA A 96 -21.35 -9.26 -13.88
CA ALA A 96 -20.31 -9.67 -12.94
C ALA A 96 -19.41 -8.51 -12.53
N ILE A 97 -18.76 -8.68 -11.38
CA ILE A 97 -17.71 -7.78 -10.89
C ILE A 97 -16.43 -8.58 -10.63
N ILE A 98 -15.32 -8.13 -11.23
CA ILE A 98 -13.97 -8.57 -10.92
C ILE A 98 -13.28 -7.41 -10.20
N SER A 99 -12.89 -7.64 -8.94
CA SER A 99 -12.32 -6.61 -8.06
C SER A 99 -10.85 -6.82 -7.75
N GLY A 100 -10.24 -5.83 -7.07
CA GLY A 100 -8.85 -5.84 -6.64
C GLY A 100 -8.65 -4.90 -5.43
N HIS A 101 -7.45 -4.36 -5.22
CA HIS A 101 -7.09 -3.35 -4.25
C HIS A 101 -6.92 -3.82 -2.80
N SER A 102 -7.90 -4.50 -2.19
CA SER A 102 -7.82 -4.94 -0.79
C SER A 102 -6.93 -6.17 -0.57
N HIS A 103 -6.47 -6.82 -1.63
CA HIS A 103 -5.63 -8.02 -1.59
C HIS A 103 -6.29 -9.26 -0.95
N LYS A 104 -7.60 -9.23 -0.74
CA LYS A 104 -8.36 -10.34 -0.14
C LYS A 104 -8.77 -11.37 -1.19
N VAL A 105 -9.00 -12.58 -0.74
CA VAL A 105 -9.63 -13.62 -1.56
C VAL A 105 -11.12 -13.55 -1.30
N VAL A 106 -11.90 -13.18 -2.32
CA VAL A 106 -13.35 -12.96 -2.21
C VAL A 106 -14.05 -13.70 -3.34
N LEU A 107 -15.09 -14.43 -2.99
CA LEU A 107 -16.11 -14.93 -3.90
C LEU A 107 -17.47 -14.73 -3.20
N ALA A 108 -18.23 -13.79 -3.67
CA ALA A 108 -19.50 -13.39 -3.08
C ALA A 108 -20.57 -13.18 -4.16
N GLU A 109 -21.81 -13.12 -3.72
CA GLU A 109 -22.95 -12.72 -4.54
C GLU A 109 -23.72 -11.62 -3.79
N VAL A 110 -23.91 -10.48 -4.45
CA VAL A 110 -24.68 -9.36 -3.94
C VAL A 110 -25.73 -9.00 -4.96
N ASN A 111 -27.00 -8.99 -4.57
CA ASN A 111 -28.12 -8.74 -5.48
C ASN A 111 -28.07 -9.64 -6.75
N HIS A 112 -27.78 -10.93 -6.55
CA HIS A 112 -27.61 -11.95 -7.63
C HIS A 112 -26.45 -11.68 -8.59
N LEU A 113 -25.59 -10.72 -8.27
CA LEU A 113 -24.41 -10.37 -9.05
C LEU A 113 -23.16 -11.01 -8.45
N PRO A 114 -22.44 -11.88 -9.19
CA PRO A 114 -21.20 -12.47 -8.69
C PRO A 114 -20.08 -11.41 -8.61
N ILE A 115 -19.36 -11.44 -7.50
CA ILE A 115 -18.20 -10.59 -7.20
C ILE A 115 -17.02 -11.49 -6.87
N ILE A 116 -15.88 -11.30 -7.55
CA ILE A 116 -14.68 -12.10 -7.30
C ILE A 116 -13.43 -11.22 -7.16
N GLN A 117 -12.58 -11.56 -6.19
CA GLN A 117 -11.22 -11.03 -6.03
C GLN A 117 -10.25 -12.17 -5.74
N ALA A 118 -9.15 -12.23 -6.46
CA ALA A 118 -8.22 -13.35 -6.43
C ALA A 118 -6.96 -13.11 -5.58
N GLY A 119 -7.11 -12.39 -4.46
CA GLY A 119 -5.99 -12.12 -3.55
C GLY A 119 -4.95 -11.17 -4.15
N VAL A 120 -3.68 -11.49 -4.01
CA VAL A 120 -2.55 -10.65 -4.38
C VAL A 120 -1.39 -11.49 -4.92
N ASN A 121 -0.50 -10.86 -5.69
CA ASN A 121 0.77 -11.45 -6.17
C ASN A 121 0.60 -12.78 -6.92
N GLY A 122 -0.53 -12.97 -7.61
CA GLY A 122 -0.79 -14.21 -8.36
C GLY A 122 -1.01 -15.45 -7.48
N THR A 123 -1.33 -15.29 -6.20
CA THR A 123 -1.54 -16.41 -5.27
C THR A 123 -2.81 -17.22 -5.57
N HIS A 124 -3.77 -16.60 -6.23
CA HIS A 124 -5.04 -17.23 -6.60
C HIS A 124 -5.44 -16.87 -8.02
N LEU A 125 -6.24 -17.76 -8.62
CA LEU A 125 -6.96 -17.54 -9.88
C LEU A 125 -8.46 -17.46 -9.55
N GLY A 126 -9.11 -16.37 -9.96
CA GLY A 126 -10.57 -16.23 -9.86
C GLY A 126 -11.25 -16.85 -11.08
N LYS A 127 -12.28 -17.67 -10.85
CA LYS A 127 -13.07 -18.31 -11.90
C LYS A 127 -14.56 -18.08 -11.66
N LEU A 128 -15.24 -17.52 -12.65
CA LEU A 128 -16.71 -17.42 -12.70
C LEU A 128 -17.22 -18.25 -13.88
N ASN A 129 -18.24 -19.08 -13.66
CA ASN A 129 -18.83 -19.92 -14.68
C ASN A 129 -20.20 -19.36 -15.06
N PHE A 130 -20.44 -19.27 -16.36
CA PHE A 130 -21.72 -18.83 -16.92
C PHE A 130 -22.26 -19.86 -17.89
N GLU A 131 -23.55 -20.14 -17.78
CA GLU A 131 -24.28 -20.88 -18.79
C GLU A 131 -24.82 -19.90 -19.83
N VAL A 132 -24.66 -20.23 -21.11
CA VAL A 132 -25.16 -19.42 -22.23
C VAL A 132 -26.21 -20.24 -22.96
N LYS A 133 -27.46 -19.76 -22.97
CA LYS A 133 -28.57 -20.33 -23.73
C LYS A 133 -28.92 -19.39 -24.86
N GLN A 134 -29.21 -19.94 -26.04
CA GLN A 134 -29.69 -19.18 -27.18
C GLN A 134 -31.16 -19.55 -27.44
N ASP A 135 -32.02 -18.55 -27.46
CA ASP A 135 -33.41 -18.70 -27.85
C ASP A 135 -33.80 -17.55 -28.80
N ALA A 136 -34.43 -17.93 -29.93
CA ALA A 136 -34.88 -16.99 -30.96
C ALA A 136 -33.84 -15.93 -31.37
N GLY A 137 -32.55 -16.31 -31.42
CA GLY A 137 -31.43 -15.42 -31.79
C GLY A 137 -30.94 -14.51 -30.69
N LYS A 138 -31.51 -14.61 -29.49
CA LYS A 138 -31.02 -13.88 -28.28
C LYS A 138 -30.26 -14.82 -27.36
N TYR A 139 -29.24 -14.28 -26.70
CA TYR A 139 -28.50 -15.01 -25.67
C TYR A 139 -29.03 -14.64 -24.27
N THR A 140 -29.26 -15.68 -23.46
CA THR A 140 -29.45 -15.56 -22.01
C THR A 140 -28.19 -16.08 -21.33
N ILE A 141 -27.59 -15.28 -20.47
CA ILE A 141 -26.33 -15.59 -19.75
C ILE A 141 -26.67 -15.67 -18.27
N GLN A 142 -26.43 -16.84 -17.67
CA GLN A 142 -26.72 -17.10 -16.27
C GLN A 142 -25.45 -17.50 -15.52
N TYR A 143 -25.17 -16.84 -14.39
CA TYR A 143 -24.12 -17.29 -13.48
C TYR A 143 -24.51 -18.64 -12.87
N ILE A 144 -23.57 -19.59 -12.89
CA ILE A 144 -23.78 -20.97 -12.38
C ILE A 144 -22.75 -21.37 -11.31
N GLY A 145 -21.97 -20.44 -10.82
CA GLY A 145 -21.00 -20.66 -9.75
C GLY A 145 -19.59 -20.17 -10.09
N GLY A 146 -18.73 -20.15 -9.11
CA GLY A 146 -17.34 -19.71 -9.24
C GLY A 146 -16.41 -20.39 -8.25
N ASP A 147 -15.13 -20.06 -8.35
CA ASP A 147 -14.10 -20.57 -7.45
C ASP A 147 -12.91 -19.60 -7.36
N THR A 148 -12.20 -19.64 -6.24
CA THR A 148 -10.91 -18.98 -6.04
C THR A 148 -9.85 -20.05 -5.88
N ILE A 149 -9.17 -20.38 -6.97
CA ILE A 149 -8.22 -21.49 -7.05
C ILE A 149 -6.85 -21.01 -6.60
N ARG A 150 -6.31 -21.63 -5.55
CA ARG A 150 -4.93 -21.33 -5.12
C ARG A 150 -3.94 -21.80 -6.19
N VAL A 151 -3.07 -20.90 -6.61
CA VAL A 151 -2.00 -21.21 -7.57
C VAL A 151 -0.94 -22.05 -6.87
N ALA A 152 -0.68 -23.24 -7.39
CA ALA A 152 0.32 -24.18 -6.89
C ALA A 152 0.91 -25.01 -8.04
N GLY A 153 2.08 -25.58 -7.82
CA GLY A 153 2.75 -26.46 -8.80
C GLY A 153 4.02 -25.84 -9.38
N LYS A 154 4.54 -26.49 -10.43
CA LYS A 154 5.73 -26.01 -11.13
C LYS A 154 5.37 -24.87 -12.06
N GLY A 155 6.21 -23.84 -12.09
CA GLY A 155 6.10 -22.72 -13.03
C GLY A 155 6.38 -23.17 -14.47
N ASN A 156 6.18 -22.23 -15.39
CA ASN A 156 6.58 -22.41 -16.79
C ASN A 156 8.09 -22.14 -16.92
N SER A 157 8.85 -23.14 -17.38
CA SER A 157 10.31 -23.07 -17.45
C SER A 157 10.85 -21.91 -18.32
N VAL A 158 10.11 -21.49 -19.35
CA VAL A 158 10.49 -20.34 -20.16
C VAL A 158 10.34 -19.04 -19.37
N ILE A 159 9.24 -18.89 -18.63
CA ILE A 159 9.01 -17.74 -17.76
C ILE A 159 10.05 -17.73 -16.63
N ASP A 160 10.29 -18.89 -16.00
CA ASP A 160 11.30 -19.02 -14.94
C ASP A 160 12.69 -18.59 -15.45
N SER A 161 13.08 -19.00 -16.66
CA SER A 161 14.36 -18.56 -17.26
C SER A 161 14.43 -17.06 -17.50
N LEU A 162 13.34 -16.44 -17.96
CA LEU A 162 13.29 -14.98 -18.14
C LEU A 162 13.39 -14.25 -16.81
N VAL A 163 12.66 -14.70 -15.80
CA VAL A 163 12.71 -14.14 -14.44
C VAL A 163 14.11 -14.27 -13.87
N ASN A 164 14.72 -15.47 -13.91
CA ASN A 164 16.06 -15.70 -13.36
C ASN A 164 17.11 -14.81 -14.05
N LYS A 165 17.02 -14.65 -15.35
CA LYS A 165 17.93 -13.75 -16.09
C LYS A 165 17.86 -12.30 -15.59
N GLU A 166 16.66 -11.79 -15.32
CA GLU A 166 16.50 -10.44 -14.76
C GLU A 166 16.94 -10.39 -13.29
N MET A 167 16.66 -11.45 -12.51
CA MET A 167 17.13 -11.56 -11.13
C MET A 167 18.65 -11.47 -11.03
N ASP A 168 19.36 -12.23 -11.87
CA ASP A 168 20.84 -12.23 -11.95
C ASP A 168 21.38 -10.87 -12.37
N LYS A 169 20.80 -10.28 -13.41
CA LYS A 169 21.21 -8.98 -13.96
C LYS A 169 21.20 -7.86 -12.91
N TYR A 170 20.23 -7.86 -12.02
CA TYR A 170 20.07 -6.86 -10.96
C TYR A 170 20.64 -7.28 -9.62
N GLY A 171 21.19 -8.48 -9.51
CA GLY A 171 21.74 -9.02 -8.26
C GLY A 171 20.71 -9.15 -7.14
N PHE A 172 19.47 -9.52 -7.47
CA PHE A 172 18.37 -9.59 -6.50
C PHE A 172 18.54 -10.70 -5.45
N GLU A 173 19.35 -11.73 -5.76
CA GLU A 173 19.69 -12.83 -4.84
C GLU A 173 20.83 -12.47 -3.86
N GLU A 174 21.44 -11.29 -3.96
CA GLU A 174 22.44 -10.82 -3.01
C GLU A 174 21.88 -10.89 -1.59
N VAL A 175 22.50 -11.66 -0.69
CA VAL A 175 22.15 -11.74 0.72
C VAL A 175 22.74 -10.55 1.46
N LEU A 176 21.88 -9.69 2.00
CA LEU A 176 22.25 -8.48 2.73
C LEU A 176 22.54 -8.76 4.21
N THR A 177 21.70 -9.59 4.81
CA THR A 177 21.76 -9.98 6.23
C THR A 177 20.90 -11.21 6.48
N MET A 178 20.84 -11.67 7.75
CA MET A 178 19.98 -12.76 8.20
C MET A 178 18.90 -12.24 9.16
N ALA A 179 17.66 -12.69 8.98
CA ALA A 179 16.58 -12.47 9.94
C ALA A 179 16.47 -13.68 10.89
N GLU A 180 16.65 -13.44 12.19
CA GLU A 180 16.56 -14.50 13.23
C GLU A 180 15.12 -14.96 13.45
N ASN A 181 14.15 -14.07 13.19
CA ASN A 181 12.71 -14.29 13.34
C ASN A 181 11.97 -13.60 12.20
N ASP A 182 10.68 -13.90 12.07
CA ASP A 182 9.79 -13.16 11.19
C ASP A 182 9.61 -11.73 11.73
N LEU A 183 9.94 -10.74 10.89
CA LEU A 183 9.67 -9.34 11.14
C LEU A 183 8.36 -9.00 10.42
N ILE A 184 7.29 -8.92 11.18
CA ILE A 184 5.95 -8.82 10.60
C ILE A 184 5.57 -7.37 10.33
N HIS A 185 5.03 -7.16 9.13
CA HIS A 185 4.24 -6.01 8.74
C HIS A 185 3.01 -6.52 7.97
N ASP A 186 1.96 -6.90 8.69
CA ASP A 186 0.71 -7.35 8.10
C ASP A 186 -0.29 -6.20 8.08
N ARG A 187 -0.64 -5.75 6.88
CA ARG A 187 -1.55 -4.63 6.66
C ARG A 187 -2.97 -4.87 7.20
N ASN A 188 -3.36 -6.10 7.39
CA ASN A 188 -4.66 -6.47 7.93
C ASN A 188 -4.67 -6.50 9.47
N ILE A 189 -3.53 -6.83 10.09
CA ILE A 189 -3.39 -7.06 11.53
C ILE A 189 -2.80 -5.83 12.22
N ASN A 190 -1.71 -5.27 11.69
CA ASN A 190 -0.88 -4.27 12.39
C ASN A 190 -1.21 -2.82 12.05
N LYS A 191 -2.34 -2.55 11.39
CA LYS A 191 -2.68 -1.20 10.87
C LYS A 191 -2.67 -0.09 11.94
N LYS A 192 -2.79 -0.44 13.21
CA LYS A 192 -2.88 0.49 14.34
C LYS A 192 -1.70 0.42 15.30
N ASP A 193 -0.53 -0.07 14.85
CA ASP A 193 0.63 -0.24 15.71
C ASP A 193 1.95 -0.04 14.96
N TYR A 194 3.04 0.10 15.74
CA TYR A 194 4.39 0.06 15.21
C TYR A 194 4.77 -1.36 14.83
N THR A 195 5.45 -1.52 13.71
CA THR A 195 5.91 -2.84 13.24
C THR A 195 7.44 -2.94 13.29
N THR A 196 7.95 -4.15 13.49
CA THR A 196 9.39 -4.38 13.50
C THR A 196 10.05 -3.98 12.18
N VAL A 197 9.39 -4.26 11.05
CA VAL A 197 9.86 -3.82 9.72
C VAL A 197 9.87 -2.31 9.63
N GLY A 198 8.79 -1.65 10.09
CA GLY A 198 8.69 -0.19 10.09
C GLY A 198 9.77 0.48 10.92
N ALA A 199 10.12 -0.11 12.07
CA ALA A 199 11.20 0.38 12.91
C ALA A 199 12.57 0.31 12.22
N TYR A 200 12.91 -0.81 11.56
CA TYR A 200 14.17 -0.92 10.79
C TYR A 200 14.21 0.06 9.60
N VAL A 201 13.10 0.19 8.87
CA VAL A 201 13.01 1.14 7.74
C VAL A 201 13.23 2.58 8.22
N THR A 202 12.53 3.01 9.25
CA THR A 202 12.66 4.39 9.76
C THR A 202 14.00 4.65 10.43
N ALA A 203 14.60 3.64 11.05
CA ALA A 203 15.97 3.71 11.55
C ALA A 203 16.97 3.95 10.42
N SER A 204 16.79 3.26 9.26
CA SER A 204 17.66 3.46 8.10
C SER A 204 17.63 4.89 7.57
N TYR A 205 16.47 5.54 7.62
CA TYR A 205 16.31 6.94 7.19
C TYR A 205 17.11 7.91 8.08
N ALA A 206 16.92 7.79 9.39
CA ALA A 206 17.64 8.62 10.35
C ALA A 206 19.15 8.36 10.32
N ASP A 207 19.58 7.10 10.20
CA ASP A 207 20.98 6.70 10.11
C ASP A 207 21.66 7.25 8.86
N THR A 208 20.97 7.19 7.72
CA THR A 208 21.46 7.74 6.45
C THR A 208 21.73 9.23 6.58
N PHE A 209 20.82 10.01 7.17
CA PHE A 209 21.08 11.44 7.39
C PHE A 209 22.34 11.66 8.25
N ARG A 210 22.51 10.87 9.31
CA ARG A 210 23.70 10.96 10.19
C ARG A 210 25.01 10.60 9.47
N LYS A 211 24.98 9.63 8.56
CA LYS A 211 26.14 9.17 7.75
C LYS A 211 26.65 10.22 6.77
N TYR A 212 25.79 11.08 6.24
CA TYR A 212 26.22 12.22 5.41
C TYR A 212 26.86 13.31 6.25
N SER A 213 28.08 13.06 6.74
CA SER A 213 28.78 13.89 7.72
C SER A 213 29.01 15.35 7.27
N GLN A 214 29.11 15.61 5.97
CA GLN A 214 29.23 16.96 5.41
C GLN A 214 27.95 17.78 5.65
N ILE A 215 26.79 17.11 5.70
CA ILE A 215 25.49 17.72 5.95
C ILE A 215 25.21 17.69 7.45
N SER A 216 25.26 16.52 8.09
CA SER A 216 24.85 16.32 9.48
C SER A 216 25.65 17.15 10.49
N LYS A 217 26.95 17.39 10.25
CA LYS A 217 27.79 18.23 11.10
C LYS A 217 27.27 19.67 11.23
N LYS A 218 26.57 20.20 10.20
CA LYS A 218 25.99 21.56 10.24
C LYS A 218 24.89 21.68 11.29
N TYR A 219 24.24 20.57 11.64
CA TYR A 219 23.08 20.56 12.54
C TYR A 219 23.41 20.09 13.96
N GLY A 220 24.69 19.77 14.21
CA GLY A 220 25.23 19.46 15.53
C GLY A 220 24.53 18.25 16.17
N LYS A 221 24.11 18.42 17.45
CA LYS A 221 23.46 17.37 18.25
C LYS A 221 21.94 17.42 18.18
N GLN A 222 21.37 17.90 17.07
CA GLN A 222 19.92 17.82 16.88
C GLN A 222 19.47 16.35 16.76
N SER A 223 18.32 16.04 17.37
CA SER A 223 17.70 14.72 17.19
C SER A 223 17.29 14.53 15.73
N VAL A 224 17.57 13.36 15.20
CA VAL A 224 17.19 12.96 13.82
C VAL A 224 16.20 11.81 13.93
N VAL A 225 14.99 12.02 13.43
CA VAL A 225 13.87 11.10 13.53
C VAL A 225 13.48 10.63 12.13
N GLY A 226 13.51 9.32 11.90
CA GLY A 226 12.98 8.72 10.69
C GLY A 226 11.50 8.42 10.88
N VAL A 227 10.68 8.70 9.87
CA VAL A 227 9.26 8.32 9.84
C VAL A 227 8.86 7.79 8.46
N ASN A 228 7.90 6.88 8.44
CA ASN A 228 7.31 6.39 7.19
C ASN A 228 5.81 6.14 7.37
N HIS A 229 5.04 6.33 6.30
CA HIS A 229 3.62 6.00 6.33
C HIS A 229 3.43 4.49 6.27
N TYR A 230 2.36 4.01 6.90
CA TYR A 230 2.06 2.57 6.98
C TYR A 230 1.91 1.91 5.60
N GLY A 231 1.21 2.61 4.69
CA GLY A 231 0.93 2.13 3.34
C GLY A 231 2.17 1.97 2.45
N GLY A 232 3.28 2.65 2.77
CA GLY A 232 4.56 2.53 2.06
C GLY A 232 5.27 1.20 2.30
N LEU A 233 4.98 0.54 3.42
CA LEU A 233 5.52 -0.78 3.75
C LEU A 233 4.62 -1.87 3.15
N ARG A 234 5.17 -2.74 2.32
CA ARG A 234 4.36 -3.68 1.51
C ARG A 234 4.60 -5.16 1.83
N ALA A 235 5.67 -5.49 2.54
CA ALA A 235 6.02 -6.87 2.85
C ALA A 235 6.61 -7.01 4.25
N SER A 236 6.42 -8.19 4.86
CA SER A 236 7.17 -8.68 6.01
C SER A 236 8.52 -9.22 5.55
N ILE A 237 9.49 -9.26 6.47
CA ILE A 237 10.75 -9.96 6.27
C ILE A 237 10.69 -11.27 7.08
N LEU A 238 10.58 -12.39 6.37
CA LEU A 238 10.52 -13.69 7.01
C LEU A 238 11.91 -14.15 7.46
N LYS A 239 11.95 -15.01 8.48
CA LYS A 239 13.15 -15.66 8.99
C LYS A 239 14.01 -16.27 7.88
N GLY A 240 15.32 -16.16 8.01
CA GLY A 240 16.32 -16.66 7.07
C GLY A 240 17.03 -15.54 6.32
N GLU A 241 17.53 -15.83 5.14
CA GLU A 241 18.26 -14.88 4.31
C GLU A 241 17.39 -13.69 3.91
N VAL A 242 17.91 -12.49 4.13
CA VAL A 242 17.29 -11.24 3.68
C VAL A 242 18.01 -10.81 2.40
N THR A 243 17.46 -11.21 1.26
CA THR A 243 18.02 -10.84 -0.03
C THR A 243 17.64 -9.41 -0.43
N LYS A 244 18.37 -8.87 -1.40
CA LYS A 244 18.07 -7.56 -2.01
C LYS A 244 16.64 -7.49 -2.51
N LEU A 245 16.12 -8.58 -3.13
CA LEU A 245 14.73 -8.66 -3.57
C LEU A 245 13.76 -8.56 -2.39
N ARG A 246 14.00 -9.33 -1.31
CA ARG A 246 13.11 -9.30 -0.14
C ARG A 246 13.08 -7.92 0.53
N ALA A 247 14.23 -7.27 0.65
CA ALA A 247 14.33 -5.90 1.15
C ALA A 247 13.61 -4.89 0.23
N GLY A 248 13.78 -5.03 -1.08
CA GLY A 248 13.10 -4.20 -2.09
C GLY A 248 11.58 -4.35 -2.06
N ASN A 249 11.07 -5.54 -1.79
CA ASN A 249 9.61 -5.78 -1.65
C ASN A 249 8.99 -5.09 -0.43
N VAL A 250 9.79 -4.71 0.58
CA VAL A 250 9.31 -3.92 1.72
C VAL A 250 8.92 -2.52 1.27
N LEU A 251 9.71 -1.90 0.40
CA LEU A 251 9.54 -0.53 -0.10
C LEU A 251 9.54 -0.52 -1.64
N PRO A 252 8.51 -1.06 -2.31
CA PRO A 252 8.52 -1.22 -3.76
C PRO A 252 8.20 0.06 -4.56
N PHE A 253 7.96 1.16 -3.86
CA PHE A 253 7.59 2.42 -4.50
C PHE A 253 8.82 3.28 -4.76
N GLN A 254 8.85 3.89 -5.93
CA GLN A 254 9.81 4.93 -6.23
C GLN A 254 9.46 6.18 -5.44
N GLY A 255 10.38 6.71 -4.67
CA GLY A 255 10.24 7.87 -3.81
C GLY A 255 11.57 8.57 -3.62
N HIS A 256 11.51 9.76 -3.03
CA HIS A 256 12.71 10.45 -2.57
C HIS A 256 12.70 10.54 -1.06
N LEU A 257 13.83 10.26 -0.44
CA LEU A 257 14.04 10.48 0.96
C LEU A 257 14.34 11.96 1.18
N LEU A 258 13.52 12.63 1.96
CA LEU A 258 13.61 14.06 2.21
C LEU A 258 13.83 14.32 3.69
N ALA A 259 14.52 15.43 4.02
CA ALA A 259 14.77 15.88 5.39
C ALA A 259 14.25 17.30 5.60
N PHE A 260 13.65 17.53 6.77
CA PHE A 260 13.06 18.81 7.14
C PHE A 260 13.44 19.21 8.57
N HIS A 261 13.51 20.52 8.80
CA HIS A 261 13.57 21.06 10.15
C HIS A 261 12.19 21.07 10.80
N PHE A 262 12.13 20.53 12.01
CA PHE A 262 10.95 20.54 12.86
C PHE A 262 11.28 21.17 14.22
N SER A 263 10.31 21.81 14.83
CA SER A 263 10.28 22.01 16.27
C SER A 263 9.77 20.75 16.97
N GLY A 264 10.07 20.57 18.25
CA GLY A 264 9.52 19.46 19.01
C GLY A 264 7.98 19.47 19.05
N LYS A 265 7.35 20.65 18.99
CA LYS A 265 5.89 20.80 18.89
C LYS A 265 5.35 20.25 17.56
N GLU A 266 6.00 20.59 16.43
CA GLU A 266 5.64 20.05 15.11
C GLU A 266 5.84 18.54 15.03
N LEU A 267 6.93 18.00 15.64
CA LEU A 267 7.17 16.56 15.72
C LEU A 267 6.06 15.84 16.51
N LYS A 268 5.68 16.38 17.69
CA LYS A 268 4.59 15.82 18.49
C LYS A 268 3.27 15.81 17.71
N LYS A 269 2.97 16.89 16.97
CA LYS A 269 1.79 16.94 16.09
C LYS A 269 1.83 15.86 15.03
N LEU A 270 2.93 15.71 14.30
CA LEU A 270 3.08 14.69 13.26
C LEU A 270 2.88 13.27 13.81
N LEU A 271 3.47 12.97 14.98
CA LEU A 271 3.31 11.68 15.64
C LEU A 271 1.86 11.43 16.11
N ALA A 272 1.19 12.46 16.64
CA ALA A 272 -0.23 12.35 17.04
C ALA A 272 -1.15 12.15 15.84
N ASP A 273 -0.99 12.95 14.77
CA ASP A 273 -1.74 12.82 13.52
C ASP A 273 -1.56 11.40 12.91
N GLY A 274 -0.34 10.88 12.96
CA GLY A 274 0.00 9.56 12.48
C GLY A 274 -0.67 8.42 13.27
N ARG A 275 -1.00 8.60 14.54
CA ARG A 275 -1.68 7.61 15.38
C ARG A 275 -3.15 7.43 15.03
N ILE A 276 -3.80 8.46 14.53
CA ILE A 276 -5.23 8.46 14.15
C ILE A 276 -5.46 8.38 12.65
N ASN A 277 -4.39 8.29 11.85
CA ASN A 277 -4.51 8.23 10.40
C ASN A 277 -5.31 7.01 9.97
N LYS A 278 -6.37 7.22 9.18
CA LYS A 278 -7.26 6.16 8.69
C LYS A 278 -6.57 5.17 7.76
N ASN A 279 -5.52 5.61 7.07
CA ASN A 279 -4.74 4.80 6.13
C ASN A 279 -3.68 3.92 6.82
N GLY A 280 -3.44 4.15 8.11
CA GLY A 280 -2.59 3.35 8.97
C GLY A 280 -1.60 4.18 9.78
N PHE A 281 -1.05 3.55 10.77
CA PHE A 281 -0.25 4.15 11.83
C PHE A 281 1.12 4.62 11.32
N LEU A 282 1.50 5.88 11.56
CA LEU A 282 2.83 6.39 11.17
C LEU A 282 3.92 5.59 11.87
N GLN A 283 4.82 5.03 11.11
CA GLN A 283 5.96 4.26 11.63
C GLN A 283 7.12 5.19 12.00
N THR A 284 7.80 4.88 13.11
CA THR A 284 9.02 5.56 13.56
C THR A 284 9.90 4.60 14.34
N SER A 285 11.07 5.06 14.78
CA SER A 285 12.05 4.24 15.51
C SER A 285 12.82 5.08 16.54
N HIS A 286 13.45 4.39 17.51
CA HIS A 286 14.35 5.00 18.50
C HIS A 286 13.76 6.18 19.28
N LEU A 287 12.46 6.18 19.55
CA LEU A 287 11.81 7.20 20.36
C LEU A 287 11.15 6.59 21.60
N ALA A 288 11.23 7.30 22.73
CA ALA A 288 10.27 7.09 23.82
C ALA A 288 9.19 8.18 23.70
N ILE A 289 7.93 7.75 23.59
CA ILE A 289 6.78 8.60 23.32
C ILE A 289 5.82 8.52 24.50
N GLY A 290 5.64 9.63 25.21
CA GLY A 290 4.61 9.79 26.24
C GLY A 290 3.31 10.23 25.61
N LEU A 291 2.20 9.59 26.01
CA LEU A 291 0.86 9.90 25.55
C LEU A 291 -0.02 10.33 26.73
N ALA A 292 -0.94 11.24 26.46
CA ALA A 292 -2.03 11.53 27.38
C ALA A 292 -2.99 10.33 27.51
N SER A 293 -3.94 10.40 28.42
CA SER A 293 -4.93 9.36 28.68
C SER A 293 -5.84 9.02 27.48
N ASP A 294 -5.92 9.92 26.50
CA ASP A 294 -6.65 9.68 25.23
C ASP A 294 -5.93 8.70 24.29
N GLY A 295 -4.68 8.33 24.61
CA GLY A 295 -3.84 7.46 23.78
C GLY A 295 -3.40 8.06 22.44
N VAL A 296 -3.67 9.34 22.19
CA VAL A 296 -3.42 10.05 20.93
C VAL A 296 -2.49 11.24 21.13
N THR A 297 -2.81 12.11 22.06
CA THR A 297 -2.05 13.34 22.32
C THR A 297 -0.64 13.02 22.82
N VAL A 298 0.37 13.43 22.06
CA VAL A 298 1.78 13.22 22.42
C VAL A 298 2.23 14.30 23.42
N THR A 299 2.50 13.91 24.64
CA THR A 299 2.92 14.79 25.76
C THR A 299 4.42 14.98 25.80
N SER A 300 5.18 13.89 25.56
CA SER A 300 6.64 13.91 25.58
C SER A 300 7.26 13.06 24.49
N VAL A 301 8.46 13.43 24.05
CA VAL A 301 9.28 12.64 23.11
C VAL A 301 10.72 12.66 23.60
N THR A 302 11.35 11.49 23.68
CA THR A 302 12.77 11.36 23.96
C THR A 302 13.44 10.58 22.82
N ASP A 303 14.52 11.10 22.30
CA ASP A 303 15.38 10.43 21.33
C ASP A 303 16.24 9.39 22.06
N LEU A 304 15.99 8.10 21.84
CA LEU A 304 16.69 7.00 22.51
C LEU A 304 18.13 6.81 22.02
N VAL A 305 18.50 7.35 20.86
CA VAL A 305 19.88 7.31 20.37
C VAL A 305 20.77 8.26 21.16
N THR A 306 20.26 9.44 21.49
CA THR A 306 21.01 10.48 22.20
C THR A 306 20.64 10.59 23.68
N GLY A 307 19.56 9.97 24.12
CA GLY A 307 18.96 10.13 25.46
C GLY A 307 18.33 11.51 25.69
N LYS A 308 18.19 12.33 24.63
CA LYS A 308 17.73 13.71 24.76
C LYS A 308 16.20 13.78 24.72
N LYS A 309 15.61 14.40 25.78
CA LYS A 309 14.20 14.80 25.74
C LYS A 309 14.02 15.99 24.79
N ILE A 310 13.11 15.88 23.83
CA ILE A 310 12.82 16.90 22.83
C ILE A 310 11.71 17.82 23.36
N LYS A 311 12.08 19.06 23.73
CA LYS A 311 11.13 20.09 24.16
C LYS A 311 10.42 20.70 22.97
N ASP A 312 9.26 21.32 23.16
CA ASP A 312 8.46 21.93 22.09
C ASP A 312 9.23 22.96 21.25
N THR A 313 10.15 23.70 21.87
CA THR A 313 11.01 24.71 21.22
C THR A 313 12.30 24.15 20.64
N ASP A 314 12.66 22.92 20.94
CA ASP A 314 13.88 22.31 20.43
C ASP A 314 13.79 22.08 18.92
N LYS A 315 14.90 22.26 18.23
CA LYS A 315 15.02 21.89 16.81
C LYS A 315 15.36 20.41 16.69
N CYS A 316 14.68 19.73 15.80
CA CYS A 316 14.97 18.37 15.38
C CYS A 316 14.86 18.24 13.85
N ILE A 317 15.31 17.12 13.32
CA ILE A 317 15.28 16.81 11.90
C ILE A 317 14.36 15.60 11.71
N VAL A 318 13.43 15.70 10.79
CA VAL A 318 12.56 14.59 10.38
C VAL A 318 12.96 14.17 8.99
N VAL A 319 13.22 12.87 8.82
CA VAL A 319 13.61 12.24 7.55
C VAL A 319 12.52 11.26 7.14
N LEU A 320 11.99 11.42 5.94
CA LEU A 320 10.80 10.70 5.50
C LEU A 320 10.70 10.58 3.97
N ASP A 321 9.80 9.74 3.51
CA ASP A 321 9.45 9.61 2.09
C ASP A 321 8.67 10.81 1.57
N SER A 322 8.95 11.24 0.35
CA SER A 322 8.31 12.37 -0.34
C SER A 322 6.79 12.23 -0.44
N PHE A 323 6.24 11.01 -0.45
CA PHE A 323 4.80 10.79 -0.48
C PHE A 323 4.06 11.49 0.66
N ILE A 324 4.63 11.46 1.88
CA ILE A 324 4.04 12.13 3.05
C ILE A 324 4.08 13.65 2.88
N THR A 325 5.17 14.19 2.34
CA THR A 325 5.36 15.64 2.19
C THR A 325 4.41 16.27 1.18
N ASP A 326 3.95 15.47 0.23
CA ASP A 326 3.00 15.88 -0.81
C ASP A 326 1.52 15.74 -0.36
N GLY A 327 1.30 15.41 0.91
CA GLY A 327 -0.05 15.23 1.47
C GLY A 327 -0.63 13.83 1.24
N GLY A 328 0.19 12.87 0.81
CA GLY A 328 -0.23 11.47 0.65
C GLY A 328 -0.81 10.91 1.96
N ASP A 329 -1.78 10.01 1.84
CA ASP A 329 -2.56 9.47 2.98
C ASP A 329 -3.24 10.55 3.84
N GLY A 330 -3.35 11.80 3.37
CA GLY A 330 -3.99 12.91 4.08
C GLY A 330 -3.11 13.55 5.14
N TYR A 331 -1.79 13.37 5.10
CA TYR A 331 -0.87 14.11 5.97
C TYR A 331 -0.86 15.59 5.63
N ASP A 332 -0.67 16.44 6.67
CA ASP A 332 -0.63 17.89 6.54
C ASP A 332 0.67 18.34 5.86
N ALA A 333 0.63 18.59 4.55
CA ALA A 333 1.77 19.11 3.78
C ALA A 333 2.31 20.45 4.34
N GLY A 334 1.52 21.21 5.10
CA GLY A 334 1.92 22.44 5.76
C GLY A 334 3.01 22.26 6.84
N LEU A 335 3.22 21.03 7.32
CA LEU A 335 4.31 20.72 8.26
C LEU A 335 5.70 20.70 7.58
N PHE A 336 5.77 20.55 6.27
CA PHE A 336 7.03 20.31 5.55
C PHE A 336 7.56 21.57 4.83
N GLN A 337 7.53 22.71 5.50
CA GLN A 337 7.89 24.01 4.90
C GLN A 337 9.37 24.39 5.04
N LYS A 338 10.18 23.62 5.78
CA LYS A 338 11.58 23.97 6.10
C LYS A 338 12.52 22.84 5.64
N PRO A 339 12.67 22.62 4.29
CA PRO A 339 13.50 21.54 3.76
C PRO A 339 14.99 21.75 4.02
N ILE A 340 15.71 20.64 4.22
CA ILE A 340 17.16 20.61 4.22
C ILE A 340 17.64 20.33 2.80
N LYS A 341 17.77 21.38 2.01
CA LYS A 341 18.02 21.30 0.56
C LYS A 341 19.23 20.43 0.23
N GLU A 342 20.34 20.59 0.93
CA GLU A 342 21.56 19.83 0.65
C GLU A 342 21.38 18.31 0.81
N PHE A 343 20.47 17.86 1.66
CA PHE A 343 20.15 16.45 1.79
C PHE A 343 19.14 16.03 0.71
N ASN A 344 18.12 16.85 0.48
CA ASN A 344 17.05 16.55 -0.47
C ASN A 344 17.58 16.50 -1.92
N ASP A 345 18.59 17.32 -2.25
CA ASP A 345 19.24 17.34 -3.57
C ASP A 345 20.08 16.07 -3.85
N LEU A 346 20.30 15.21 -2.85
CA LEU A 346 20.96 13.90 -3.05
C LEU A 346 20.07 12.91 -3.80
N ASN A 347 18.76 13.18 -3.89
CA ASN A 347 17.76 12.32 -4.57
C ASN A 347 17.82 10.85 -4.14
N LEU A 348 17.98 10.60 -2.84
CA LEU A 348 18.10 9.26 -2.28
C LEU A 348 16.77 8.53 -2.38
N GLU A 349 16.79 7.30 -2.86
CA GLU A 349 15.61 6.44 -2.89
C GLU A 349 15.47 5.66 -1.57
N PRO A 350 14.27 5.68 -0.91
CA PRO A 350 14.04 4.96 0.34
C PRO A 350 14.41 3.47 0.29
N THR A 351 14.12 2.80 -0.83
CA THR A 351 14.45 1.39 -1.07
C THR A 351 15.96 1.15 -1.06
N VAL A 352 16.71 1.99 -1.77
CA VAL A 352 18.18 1.89 -1.85
C VAL A 352 18.79 2.13 -0.48
N VAL A 353 18.32 3.16 0.22
CA VAL A 353 18.74 3.49 1.59
C VAL A 353 18.52 2.32 2.55
N PHE A 354 17.36 1.66 2.47
CA PHE A 354 17.05 0.52 3.33
C PHE A 354 17.92 -0.70 2.99
N ILE A 355 18.15 -1.00 1.71
CA ILE A 355 19.04 -2.07 1.27
C ILE A 355 20.46 -1.82 1.79
N ASP A 356 20.99 -0.62 1.63
CA ASP A 356 22.32 -0.26 2.09
C ASP A 356 22.45 -0.30 3.61
N TYR A 357 21.40 0.09 4.33
CA TYR A 357 21.34 -0.03 5.78
C TYR A 357 21.47 -1.48 6.22
N LEU A 358 20.67 -2.40 5.65
CA LEU A 358 20.70 -3.82 5.97
C LEU A 358 22.05 -4.45 5.65
N ARG A 359 22.65 -4.11 4.49
CA ARG A 359 23.98 -4.58 4.07
C ARG A 359 25.07 -4.17 5.05
N ASN A 360 25.00 -2.98 5.61
CA ASN A 360 26.01 -2.40 6.47
C ASN A 360 25.72 -2.56 7.97
N LEU A 361 24.66 -3.27 8.36
CA LEU A 361 24.26 -3.42 9.75
C LEU A 361 25.26 -4.20 10.60
N GLY A 362 26.11 -5.03 9.96
CA GLY A 362 27.18 -5.78 10.63
C GLY A 362 26.69 -6.93 11.51
N GLY A 363 25.44 -7.40 11.32
CA GLY A 363 24.86 -8.46 12.13
C GLY A 363 23.52 -8.92 11.57
N THR A 364 22.72 -9.57 12.41
CA THR A 364 21.39 -10.07 12.08
C THR A 364 20.30 -9.08 12.48
N VAL A 365 19.16 -9.13 11.80
CA VAL A 365 17.94 -8.44 12.23
C VAL A 365 17.03 -9.39 13.00
N SER A 366 16.37 -8.89 14.05
CA SER A 366 15.43 -9.69 14.85
C SER A 366 14.40 -8.79 15.54
N VAL A 367 13.33 -9.40 16.04
CA VAL A 367 12.32 -8.69 16.84
C VAL A 367 12.96 -8.05 18.08
N GLY A 368 13.86 -8.79 18.77
CA GLY A 368 14.53 -8.31 19.99
C GLY A 368 15.55 -7.18 19.77
N LYS A 369 16.03 -7.01 18.53
CA LYS A 369 16.97 -5.94 18.13
C LYS A 369 16.27 -4.79 17.39
N ALA A 370 14.98 -4.93 17.08
CA ALA A 370 14.25 -3.92 16.35
C ALA A 370 14.18 -2.61 17.16
N PRO A 371 14.52 -1.46 16.56
CA PRO A 371 14.53 -0.18 17.23
C PRO A 371 13.11 0.41 17.39
N LEU A 372 12.20 -0.40 17.90
CA LEU A 372 10.82 -0.02 18.13
C LEU A 372 10.73 1.17 19.09
N PRO A 373 9.77 2.08 18.90
CA PRO A 373 9.54 3.13 19.87
C PRO A 373 8.93 2.55 21.15
N GLU A 374 9.33 3.13 22.28
CA GLU A 374 8.73 2.87 23.59
C GLU A 374 7.55 3.82 23.79
N VAL A 375 6.36 3.28 24.07
CA VAL A 375 5.15 4.08 24.24
C VAL A 375 4.63 3.93 25.67
N VAL A 376 4.42 5.07 26.36
CA VAL A 376 3.91 5.10 27.73
C VAL A 376 2.74 6.06 27.82
N ILE A 377 1.63 5.61 28.40
CA ILE A 377 0.51 6.48 28.74
C ILE A 377 0.84 7.17 30.07
N GLU A 378 1.03 8.49 30.01
CA GLU A 378 1.31 9.29 31.20
C GLU A 378 0.01 9.49 31.98
N LYS A 379 -0.02 9.01 33.23
CA LYS A 379 -1.13 9.31 34.12
C LYS A 379 -1.12 10.80 34.43
N VAL A 380 -2.23 11.48 34.11
CA VAL A 380 -2.44 12.85 34.58
C VAL A 380 -2.39 12.82 36.12
N ARG A 381 -1.41 13.50 36.72
CA ARG A 381 -1.34 13.71 38.17
C ARG A 381 -2.26 14.83 38.56
#